data_c1d30d8f0b232983fbba88c7892172cf
#
_entry.id   c1d30d8f0b232983fbba88c7892172cf
#
_cell.length_a   1.000
_cell.length_b   1.000
_cell.length_c   1.000
_cell.angle_alpha   90.00
_cell.angle_beta   90.00
_cell.angle_gamma   90.00
#
_symmetry.space_group_name_H-M   'P 1'
#
loop_
_entity.id
_entity.type
_entity.pdbx_description
1 polymer ?
#
loop_
_entity_poly.entity_id
_entity_poly.type
_entity_poly.pdbx_seq_one_letter_code
_entity_poly.pdbx_strand_id
1 'polypeptide(L)'
;MLEGENFLFHSCISSLLNIGLLTPDYVIERSIKLANKYDVPINSLEGFIRQIIGWREFIRGIYQEKGDYQIKQNYWNHKKKLTDAWYEGETGIVPLDDAIKTTLSDGYVHHIP
;
A
#
# COMPACT_ATOMS: atom_id res chain seq x y z
N MET A 1 -11.09 7.58 7.68
CA MET A 1 -11.10 6.25 8.28
C MET A 1 -11.87 6.31 9.59
N LEU A 2 -12.49 5.22 9.99
CA LEU A 2 -13.19 5.11 11.26
C LEU A 2 -12.28 4.38 12.25
N GLU A 3 -12.21 4.85 13.47
CA GLU A 3 -11.46 4.20 14.54
C GLU A 3 -11.97 2.77 14.76
N GLY A 4 -11.06 1.81 14.82
CA GLY A 4 -11.38 0.39 14.97
C GLY A 4 -11.82 -0.34 13.70
N GLU A 5 -11.92 0.35 12.56
CA GLU A 5 -12.32 -0.25 11.27
C GLU A 5 -11.13 -0.31 10.30
N ASN A 6 -10.29 -1.31 10.48
CA ASN A 6 -8.99 -1.40 9.79
C ASN A 6 -9.07 -1.76 8.31
N PHE A 7 -10.15 -2.40 7.86
CA PHE A 7 -10.28 -2.90 6.48
C PHE A 7 -11.29 -2.12 5.65
N LEU A 8 -12.44 -1.74 6.21
CA LEU A 8 -13.54 -1.05 5.52
C LEU A 8 -13.80 -1.63 4.12
N PHE A 9 -13.78 -0.77 3.09
CA PHE A 9 -14.00 -1.14 1.68
C PHE A 9 -12.72 -1.36 0.89
N HIS A 10 -11.58 -1.50 1.56
CA HIS A 10 -10.30 -1.77 0.89
C HIS A 10 -10.22 -3.22 0.40
N SER A 11 -9.61 -3.41 -0.76
CA SER A 11 -9.51 -4.74 -1.40
C SER A 11 -8.60 -5.72 -0.65
N CYS A 12 -7.69 -5.24 0.20
CA CYS A 12 -6.73 -6.02 0.99
C CYS A 12 -5.87 -7.03 0.19
N ILE A 13 -5.72 -6.81 -1.12
CA ILE A 13 -5.00 -7.72 -2.03
C ILE A 13 -3.53 -7.34 -2.25
N SER A 14 -3.07 -6.22 -1.68
CA SER A 14 -1.72 -5.69 -1.94
C SER A 14 -0.62 -6.66 -1.51
N SER A 15 -0.76 -7.31 -0.37
CA SER A 15 0.19 -8.33 0.10
C SER A 15 0.27 -9.51 -0.87
N LEU A 16 -0.87 -9.99 -1.37
CA LEU A 16 -0.93 -11.10 -2.34
C LEU A 16 -0.31 -10.74 -3.69
N LEU A 17 -0.47 -9.49 -4.13
CA LEU A 17 0.18 -8.96 -5.32
C LEU A 17 1.70 -8.81 -5.12
N ASN A 18 2.13 -8.38 -3.94
CA ASN A 18 3.54 -8.17 -3.66
C ASN A 18 4.36 -9.47 -3.59
N ILE A 19 3.76 -10.55 -3.11
CA ILE A 19 4.40 -11.88 -3.08
C ILE A 19 4.12 -12.74 -4.32
N GLY A 20 3.39 -12.19 -5.31
CA GLY A 20 3.15 -12.86 -6.59
C GLY A 20 2.09 -13.97 -6.58
N LEU A 21 1.31 -14.12 -5.52
CA LEU A 21 0.17 -15.04 -5.49
C LEU A 21 -0.99 -14.57 -6.37
N LEU A 22 -1.13 -13.27 -6.53
CA LEU A 22 -1.99 -12.64 -7.52
C LEU A 22 -1.13 -11.84 -8.49
N THR A 23 -1.45 -11.90 -9.78
CA THR A 23 -0.82 -11.04 -10.78
C THR A 23 -1.67 -9.82 -11.07
N PRO A 24 -1.09 -8.66 -11.39
CA PRO A 24 -1.84 -7.48 -11.81
C PRO A 24 -2.81 -7.77 -12.95
N ASP A 25 -2.37 -8.50 -13.98
CA ASP A 25 -3.18 -8.86 -15.15
C ASP A 25 -4.43 -9.64 -14.75
N TYR A 26 -4.28 -10.64 -13.88
CA TYR A 26 -5.43 -11.41 -13.39
C TYR A 26 -6.44 -10.52 -12.64
N VAL A 27 -5.94 -9.64 -11.77
CA VAL A 27 -6.82 -8.72 -11.01
C VAL A 27 -7.55 -7.77 -11.95
N ILE A 28 -6.86 -7.21 -12.94
CA ILE A 28 -7.46 -6.29 -13.93
C ILE A 28 -8.53 -7.00 -14.76
N GLU A 29 -8.23 -8.18 -15.33
CA GLU A 29 -9.19 -8.95 -16.11
C GLU A 29 -10.45 -9.29 -15.29
N ARG A 30 -10.28 -9.71 -14.05
CA ARG A 30 -11.40 -10.03 -13.17
C ARG A 30 -12.21 -8.79 -12.82
N SER A 31 -11.57 -7.66 -12.60
CA SER A 31 -12.24 -6.39 -12.32
C SER A 31 -13.09 -5.92 -13.49
N ILE A 32 -12.55 -5.99 -14.71
CA ILE A 32 -13.29 -5.64 -15.94
C ILE A 32 -14.50 -6.57 -16.13
N LYS A 33 -14.32 -7.89 -15.97
CA LYS A 33 -15.43 -8.87 -16.07
C LYS A 33 -16.53 -8.60 -15.05
N LEU A 34 -16.15 -8.29 -13.80
CA LEU A 34 -17.11 -7.97 -12.75
C LEU A 34 -17.81 -6.62 -13.00
N ALA A 35 -17.07 -5.61 -13.46
CA ALA A 35 -17.62 -4.30 -13.78
C ALA A 35 -18.69 -4.40 -14.86
N ASN A 36 -18.43 -5.16 -15.92
CA ASN A 36 -19.40 -5.40 -16.98
C ASN A 36 -20.63 -6.20 -16.50
N LYS A 37 -20.44 -7.13 -15.57
CA LYS A 37 -21.53 -7.95 -15.03
C LYS A 37 -22.47 -7.16 -14.12
N TYR A 38 -21.93 -6.25 -13.35
CA TYR A 38 -22.66 -5.50 -12.30
C TYR A 38 -22.88 -4.03 -12.65
N ASP A 39 -22.61 -3.64 -13.88
CA ASP A 39 -22.76 -2.27 -14.38
C ASP A 39 -22.06 -1.23 -13.49
N VAL A 40 -20.81 -1.54 -13.13
CA VAL A 40 -20.00 -0.66 -12.28
C VAL A 40 -19.63 0.61 -13.05
N PRO A 41 -19.82 1.81 -12.47
CA PRO A 41 -19.46 3.06 -13.12
C PRO A 41 -18.00 3.08 -13.59
N ILE A 42 -17.75 3.57 -14.79
CA ILE A 42 -16.43 3.57 -15.43
C ILE A 42 -15.37 4.30 -14.60
N ASN A 43 -15.74 5.38 -13.91
CA ASN A 43 -14.84 6.13 -13.04
C ASN A 43 -14.36 5.31 -11.83
N SER A 44 -15.23 4.44 -11.30
CA SER A 44 -14.86 3.54 -10.19
C SER A 44 -13.92 2.44 -10.66
N LEU A 45 -14.22 1.85 -11.83
CA LEU A 45 -13.36 0.84 -12.45
C LEU A 45 -11.98 1.41 -12.81
N GLU A 46 -11.96 2.58 -13.45
CA GLU A 46 -10.73 3.28 -13.84
C GLU A 46 -9.87 3.59 -12.61
N GLY A 47 -10.48 4.17 -11.58
CA GLY A 47 -9.78 4.49 -10.34
C GLY A 47 -9.12 3.27 -9.70
N PHE A 48 -9.82 2.14 -9.67
CA PHE A 48 -9.28 0.88 -9.14
C PHE A 48 -8.12 0.34 -10.00
N ILE A 49 -8.31 0.26 -11.32
CA ILE A 49 -7.29 -0.24 -12.27
C ILE A 49 -6.04 0.65 -12.22
N ARG A 50 -6.21 1.96 -12.18
CA ARG A 50 -5.10 2.91 -12.08
C ARG A 50 -4.25 2.69 -10.82
N GLN A 51 -4.86 2.35 -9.68
CA GLN A 51 -4.10 1.98 -8.48
C GLN A 51 -3.30 0.69 -8.68
N ILE A 52 -3.83 -0.29 -9.38
CA ILE A 52 -3.13 -1.56 -9.63
C ILE A 52 -1.92 -1.35 -10.56
N ILE A 53 -2.07 -0.60 -11.64
CA ILE A 53 -1.02 -0.38 -12.64
C ILE A 53 -0.05 0.72 -12.20
N GLY A 54 -0.58 1.89 -11.82
CA GLY A 54 0.21 3.11 -11.68
C GLY A 54 1.36 3.01 -10.69
N TRP A 55 1.09 2.53 -9.50
CA TRP A 55 2.11 2.34 -8.48
C TRP A 55 3.19 1.35 -8.89
N ARG A 56 2.79 0.24 -9.51
CA ARG A 56 3.73 -0.82 -9.90
C ARG A 56 4.65 -0.37 -11.01
N GLU A 57 4.12 0.27 -12.04
CA GLU A 57 4.95 0.78 -13.14
C GLU A 57 5.84 1.94 -12.70
N PHE A 58 5.34 2.81 -11.82
CA PHE A 58 6.16 3.86 -11.23
C PHE A 58 7.34 3.29 -10.42
N ILE A 59 7.06 2.39 -9.48
CA ILE A 59 8.11 1.76 -8.65
C ILE A 59 9.08 0.94 -9.53
N ARG A 60 8.56 0.22 -10.53
CA ARG A 60 9.41 -0.52 -11.48
C ARG A 60 10.35 0.41 -12.23
N GLY A 61 9.83 1.53 -12.74
CA GLY A 61 10.65 2.54 -13.43
C GLY A 61 11.75 3.11 -12.51
N ILE A 62 11.39 3.50 -11.28
CA ILE A 62 12.38 3.97 -10.29
C ILE A 62 13.42 2.89 -9.97
N TYR A 63 13.01 1.65 -9.80
CA TYR A 63 13.93 0.54 -9.52
C TYR A 63 14.91 0.33 -10.67
N GLN A 64 14.43 0.32 -11.92
CA GLN A 64 15.27 0.15 -13.10
C GLN A 64 16.26 1.31 -13.30
N GLU A 65 15.81 2.54 -13.11
CA GLU A 65 16.61 3.74 -13.37
C GLU A 65 17.49 4.16 -12.19
N LYS A 66 17.04 3.95 -10.97
CA LYS A 66 17.63 4.52 -9.76
C LYS A 66 17.84 3.52 -8.62
N GLY A 67 17.60 2.22 -8.82
CA GLY A 67 17.67 1.21 -7.76
C GLY A 67 19.01 1.22 -7.00
N ASP A 68 20.11 1.18 -7.72
CA ASP A 68 21.46 1.26 -7.13
C ASP A 68 21.72 2.56 -6.38
N TYR A 69 21.19 3.66 -6.90
CA TYR A 69 21.30 4.95 -6.24
C TYR A 69 20.52 4.98 -4.94
N GLN A 70 19.26 4.51 -4.94
CA GLN A 70 18.42 4.46 -3.75
C GLN A 70 19.04 3.61 -2.63
N ILE A 71 19.60 2.45 -2.97
CA ILE A 71 20.20 1.53 -1.99
C ILE A 71 21.44 2.16 -1.34
N LYS A 72 22.23 2.92 -2.11
CA LYS A 72 23.54 3.45 -1.67
C LYS A 72 23.45 4.84 -1.05
N GLN A 73 22.35 5.54 -1.23
CA GLN A 73 22.24 6.96 -0.83
C GLN A 73 21.32 7.16 0.38
N ASN A 74 21.76 8.00 1.27
CA ASN A 74 20.91 8.63 2.27
C ASN A 74 20.67 10.08 1.81
N TYR A 75 19.69 10.29 0.94
CA TYR A 75 19.44 11.56 0.26
C TYR A 75 19.32 12.75 1.22
N TRP A 76 18.67 12.56 2.35
CA TRP A 76 18.48 13.59 3.37
C TRP A 76 19.61 13.64 4.41
N ASN A 77 20.63 12.79 4.28
CA ASN A 77 21.72 12.66 5.23
C ASN A 77 21.24 12.48 6.69
N HIS A 78 20.16 11.77 6.88
CA HIS A 78 19.60 11.47 8.20
C HIS A 78 20.53 10.54 8.98
N LYS A 79 20.88 10.94 10.21
CA LYS A 79 21.78 10.17 11.10
C LYS A 79 21.10 9.73 12.40
N LYS A 80 19.89 10.19 12.66
CA LYS A 80 19.13 9.81 13.84
C LYS A 80 18.64 8.36 13.68
N LYS A 81 18.83 7.57 14.72
CA LYS A 81 18.24 6.23 14.80
C LYS A 81 16.79 6.33 15.26
N LEU A 82 15.96 5.40 14.83
CA LEU A 82 14.64 5.22 15.40
C LEU A 82 14.78 4.73 16.83
N THR A 83 13.93 5.23 17.71
CA THR A 83 13.82 4.76 19.10
C THR A 83 12.85 3.59 19.19
N ASP A 84 12.83 2.87 20.31
CA ASP A 84 11.92 1.74 20.54
C ASP A 84 10.44 2.15 20.40
N ALA A 85 10.12 3.40 20.73
CA ALA A 85 8.78 3.97 20.54
C ALA A 85 8.20 3.80 19.13
N TRP A 86 9.05 3.75 18.09
CA TRP A 86 8.63 3.49 16.71
C TRP A 86 8.25 2.03 16.45
N TYR A 87 8.72 1.13 17.28
CA TYR A 87 8.39 -0.30 17.17
C TYR A 87 7.22 -0.68 18.08
N GLU A 88 6.94 0.13 19.10
CA GLU A 88 5.92 -0.14 20.12
C GLU A 88 4.65 0.71 19.92
N GLY A 89 4.70 1.72 19.04
CA GLY A 89 3.60 2.67 18.82
C GLY A 89 3.41 3.62 20.02
N GLU A 90 4.52 4.12 20.54
CA GLU A 90 4.57 5.05 21.67
C GLU A 90 5.35 6.33 21.34
N THR A 91 5.21 6.79 20.09
CA THR A 91 5.89 8.01 19.61
C THR A 91 5.28 9.30 20.17
N GLY A 92 4.05 9.24 20.68
CA GLY A 92 3.25 10.40 21.09
C GLY A 92 2.52 11.08 19.95
N ILE A 93 2.63 10.53 18.73
CA ILE A 93 1.88 10.99 17.54
C ILE A 93 0.72 10.02 17.34
N VAL A 94 -0.47 10.38 17.84
CA VAL A 94 -1.63 9.47 17.91
C VAL A 94 -1.93 8.73 16.60
N PRO A 95 -2.02 9.37 15.41
CA PRO A 95 -2.30 8.63 14.18
C PRO A 95 -1.19 7.64 13.79
N LEU A 96 0.06 7.97 14.10
CA LEU A 96 1.20 7.10 13.82
C LEU A 96 1.22 5.91 14.78
N ASP A 97 0.97 6.16 16.06
CA ASP A 97 0.93 5.12 17.09
C ASP A 97 -0.20 4.12 16.82
N ASP A 98 -1.35 4.60 16.37
CA ASP A 98 -2.47 3.77 15.94
C ASP A 98 -2.10 2.89 14.74
N ALA A 99 -1.48 3.46 13.71
CA ALA A 99 -1.00 2.71 12.54
C ALA A 99 0.03 1.63 12.91
N ILE A 100 0.96 1.95 13.81
CA ILE A 100 1.96 0.98 14.28
C ILE A 100 1.27 -0.16 15.06
N LYS A 101 0.39 0.16 16.00
CA LYS A 101 -0.35 -0.82 16.80
C LYS A 101 -1.25 -1.70 15.94
N THR A 102 -1.94 -1.12 14.97
CA THR A 102 -2.75 -1.87 13.99
C THR A 102 -1.87 -2.83 13.18
N THR A 103 -0.69 -2.39 12.75
CA THR A 103 0.25 -3.26 12.03
C THR A 103 0.71 -4.43 12.90
N LEU A 104 0.98 -4.18 14.18
CA LEU A 104 1.43 -5.21 15.12
C LEU A 104 0.33 -6.23 15.44
N SER A 105 -0.94 -5.78 15.57
CA SER A 105 -2.07 -6.66 15.89
C SER A 105 -2.57 -7.45 14.69
N ASP A 106 -2.74 -6.79 13.54
CA ASP A 106 -3.45 -7.34 12.39
C ASP A 106 -2.51 -7.80 11.26
N GLY A 107 -1.22 -7.44 11.33
CA GLY A 107 -0.27 -7.66 10.24
C GLY A 107 -0.58 -6.85 8.98
N TYR A 108 -1.49 -5.88 9.08
CA TYR A 108 -1.94 -5.03 7.99
C TYR A 108 -2.32 -3.64 8.49
N VAL A 109 -1.97 -2.63 7.73
CA VAL A 109 -2.49 -1.27 7.89
C VAL A 109 -2.72 -0.66 6.50
N HIS A 110 -3.78 0.11 6.37
CA HIS A 110 -4.01 0.87 5.14
C HIS A 110 -2.95 1.97 4.99
N HIS A 111 -2.55 2.28 3.75
CA HIS A 111 -1.46 3.24 3.49
C HIS A 111 -1.82 4.72 3.76
N ILE A 112 -3.08 5.01 4.08
CA ILE A 112 -3.59 6.33 4.44
C ILE A 112 -4.31 6.21 5.80
N PRO A 113 -3.61 5.97 6.90
CA PRO A 113 -4.19 6.10 8.23
C PRO A 113 -4.26 7.56 8.69
#